data_4d119a856e569474979555c0df25bd9a
#
_entry.id   4d119a856e569474979555c0df25bd9a
#
_cell.length_a   1.000
_cell.length_b   1.000
_cell.length_c   1.000
_cell.angle_alpha   90.00
_cell.angle_beta   90.00
_cell.angle_gamma   90.00
#
_symmetry.space_group_name_H-M   'P 1'
#
loop_
_entity.id
_entity.type
_entity.pdbx_description
1 polymer ?
#
loop_
_entity_poly.entity_id
_entity_poly.type
_entity_poly.pdbx_seq_one_letter_code
_entity_poly.pdbx_strand_id
1 'polypeptide(L)'
;MNVNELLDTIEDTLEESAGMPLSGGKRIVDVEQIRDYLDEIRQNLPVELRQAQSIVSDRAQLIESANAQAQAIVKKAEERARILVSDAEIVKAAQQRA
;
A
#
# COMPACT_ATOMS: atom_id res chain seq x y z
N MET A 1 17.08 4.26 10.12
CA MET A 1 17.18 4.26 8.64
C MET A 1 16.48 3.06 8.05
N ASN A 2 15.73 3.25 6.96
CA ASN A 2 15.17 2.10 6.24
C ASN A 2 16.24 1.44 5.35
N VAL A 3 15.90 0.30 4.75
CA VAL A 3 16.86 -0.46 3.93
C VAL A 3 17.34 0.33 2.71
N ASN A 4 16.46 1.07 2.04
CA ASN A 4 16.85 1.90 0.90
C ASN A 4 17.83 3.01 1.29
N GLU A 5 17.59 3.68 2.40
CA GLU A 5 18.49 4.71 2.92
C GLU A 5 19.85 4.12 3.30
N LEU A 6 19.87 2.93 3.88
CA LEU A 6 21.11 2.22 4.21
C LEU A 6 21.89 1.83 2.95
N LEU A 7 21.21 1.35 1.92
CA LEU A 7 21.84 1.02 0.63
C LEU A 7 22.43 2.27 -0.02
N ASP A 8 21.68 3.38 -0.03
CA ASP A 8 22.18 4.65 -0.57
C ASP A 8 23.39 5.16 0.22
N THR A 9 23.38 5.02 1.54
CA THR A 9 24.51 5.38 2.39
C THR A 9 25.76 4.55 2.09
N ILE A 10 25.58 3.25 1.83
CA ILE A 10 26.69 2.37 1.41
C ILE A 10 27.24 2.81 0.07
N GLU A 11 26.39 3.11 -0.91
CA GLU A 11 26.82 3.60 -2.22
C GLU A 11 27.59 4.91 -2.09
N ASP A 12 27.09 5.87 -1.32
CA ASP A 12 27.76 7.14 -1.07
C ASP A 12 29.11 6.94 -0.39
N THR A 13 29.19 6.04 0.58
CA THR A 13 30.43 5.69 1.27
C THR A 13 31.46 5.12 0.30
N LEU A 14 31.02 4.27 -0.63
CA LEU A 14 31.90 3.71 -1.66
C LEU A 14 32.39 4.77 -2.65
N GLU A 15 31.51 5.69 -3.06
CA GLU A 15 31.87 6.77 -3.97
C GLU A 15 32.83 7.78 -3.36
N GLU A 16 32.64 8.08 -2.08
CA GLU A 16 33.47 9.03 -1.32
C GLU A 16 34.77 8.41 -0.81
N SER A 17 34.96 7.10 -0.92
CA SER A 17 36.14 6.41 -0.44
C SER A 17 37.38 6.74 -1.28
N ALA A 18 38.56 6.65 -0.64
CA ALA A 18 39.82 6.92 -1.31
C ALA A 18 40.12 5.86 -2.38
N GLY A 19 40.43 6.32 -3.59
CA GLY A 19 40.88 5.44 -4.68
C GLY A 19 42.28 4.92 -4.40
N MET A 20 42.54 3.69 -4.86
CA MET A 20 43.87 3.07 -4.78
C MET A 20 44.59 3.29 -6.12
N PRO A 21 45.77 3.98 -6.17
CA PRO A 21 46.44 4.21 -7.42
C PRO A 21 46.83 2.90 -8.11
N LEU A 22 46.70 2.84 -9.42
CA LEU A 22 47.11 1.68 -10.26
C LEU A 22 46.33 0.38 -9.96
N SER A 23 45.18 0.46 -9.32
CA SER A 23 44.41 -0.72 -8.89
C SER A 23 43.21 -1.06 -9.79
N GLY A 24 42.99 -0.35 -10.87
CA GLY A 24 41.85 -0.61 -11.74
C GLY A 24 40.48 -0.25 -11.17
N GLY A 25 40.43 0.80 -10.35
CA GLY A 25 39.17 1.28 -9.76
C GLY A 25 38.85 0.74 -8.36
N LYS A 26 39.79 0.06 -7.72
CA LYS A 26 39.66 -0.39 -6.35
C LYS A 26 39.72 0.80 -5.39
N ARG A 27 38.95 0.72 -4.30
CA ARG A 27 38.87 1.77 -3.29
C ARG A 27 39.14 1.23 -1.89
N ILE A 28 39.66 2.11 -1.03
CA ILE A 28 39.89 1.77 0.38
C ILE A 28 38.65 2.18 1.17
N VAL A 29 38.05 1.23 1.88
CA VAL A 29 36.86 1.45 2.72
C VAL A 29 37.09 0.93 4.11
N ASP A 30 36.39 1.50 5.08
CA ASP A 30 36.29 0.99 6.43
C ASP A 30 35.36 -0.22 6.45
N VAL A 31 35.94 -1.41 6.59
CA VAL A 31 35.18 -2.67 6.57
C VAL A 31 34.18 -2.75 7.72
N GLU A 32 34.54 -2.26 8.90
CA GLU A 32 33.63 -2.30 10.05
C GLU A 32 32.40 -1.41 9.83
N GLN A 33 32.59 -0.23 9.26
CA GLN A 33 31.50 0.66 8.91
C GLN A 33 30.54 0.02 7.92
N ILE A 34 31.05 -0.63 6.89
CA ILE A 34 30.24 -1.34 5.90
C ILE A 34 29.49 -2.51 6.54
N ARG A 35 30.16 -3.26 7.44
CA ARG A 35 29.52 -4.36 8.17
C ARG A 35 28.40 -3.88 9.07
N ASP A 36 28.56 -2.74 9.73
CA ASP A 36 27.51 -2.16 10.58
C ASP A 36 26.28 -1.79 9.75
N TYR A 37 26.46 -1.20 8.59
CA TYR A 37 25.35 -0.91 7.66
C TYR A 37 24.65 -2.20 7.20
N LEU A 38 25.41 -3.24 6.86
CA LEU A 38 24.87 -4.53 6.46
C LEU A 38 24.08 -5.20 7.58
N ASP A 39 24.55 -5.11 8.81
CA ASP A 39 23.85 -5.65 9.98
C ASP A 39 22.56 -4.92 10.27
N GLU A 40 22.54 -3.60 10.12
CA GLU A 40 21.29 -2.82 10.19
C GLU A 40 20.29 -3.21 9.10
N ILE A 41 20.75 -3.46 7.89
CA ILE A 41 19.90 -3.95 6.80
C ILE A 41 19.28 -5.29 7.18
N ARG A 42 20.08 -6.23 7.70
CA ARG A 42 19.59 -7.55 8.12
C ARG A 42 18.55 -7.47 9.23
N GLN A 43 18.67 -6.50 10.13
CA GLN A 43 17.71 -6.28 11.21
C GLN A 43 16.43 -5.61 10.72
N ASN A 44 16.52 -4.69 9.77
CA ASN A 44 15.39 -3.91 9.28
C ASN A 44 14.55 -4.61 8.21
N LEU A 45 15.15 -5.49 7.42
CA LEU A 45 14.43 -6.20 6.35
C LEU A 45 13.18 -6.95 6.83
N PRO A 46 13.23 -7.77 7.90
CA PRO A 46 12.04 -8.48 8.37
C PRO A 46 10.94 -7.54 8.84
N VAL A 47 11.31 -6.41 9.44
CA VAL A 47 10.35 -5.41 9.93
C VAL A 47 9.67 -4.71 8.75
N GLU A 48 10.45 -4.26 7.77
CA GLU A 48 9.92 -3.59 6.57
C GLU A 48 9.05 -4.53 5.75
N LEU A 49 9.43 -5.80 5.63
CA LEU A 49 8.62 -6.79 4.94
C LEU A 49 7.27 -6.99 5.63
N ARG A 50 7.26 -7.07 6.95
CA ARG A 50 6.03 -7.17 7.74
C ARG A 50 5.13 -5.95 7.57
N GLN A 51 5.72 -4.75 7.59
CA GLN A 51 4.99 -3.51 7.36
C GLN A 51 4.37 -3.48 5.97
N ALA A 52 5.13 -3.89 4.95
CA ALA A 52 4.63 -3.96 3.58
C ALA A 52 3.47 -4.97 3.45
N GLN A 53 3.57 -6.12 4.07
CA GLN A 53 2.50 -7.14 4.09
C GLN A 53 1.25 -6.62 4.80
N SER A 54 1.41 -5.88 5.90
CA SER A 54 0.30 -5.24 6.62
C SER A 54 -0.41 -4.21 5.73
N ILE A 55 0.33 -3.37 5.02
CA ILE A 55 -0.24 -2.38 4.09
C ILE A 55 -1.05 -3.06 2.99
N VAL A 56 -0.53 -4.13 2.40
CA VAL A 56 -1.23 -4.88 1.35
C VAL A 56 -2.52 -5.51 1.89
N SER A 57 -2.46 -6.09 3.10
CA SER A 57 -3.62 -6.69 3.76
C SER A 57 -4.70 -5.63 4.08
N ASP A 58 -4.30 -4.50 4.63
CA ASP A 58 -5.21 -3.40 4.98
C ASP A 58 -5.88 -2.82 3.73
N ARG A 59 -5.12 -2.69 2.64
CA ARG A 59 -5.66 -2.25 1.36
C ARG A 59 -6.72 -3.22 0.82
N ALA A 60 -6.45 -4.52 0.89
CA ALA A 60 -7.39 -5.54 0.45
C ALA A 60 -8.70 -5.50 1.26
N GLN A 61 -8.60 -5.36 2.58
CA GLN A 61 -9.74 -5.21 3.47
C GLN A 61 -10.53 -3.94 3.17
N LEU A 62 -9.86 -2.84 2.91
CA LEU A 62 -10.50 -1.57 2.57
C LEU A 62 -11.31 -1.68 1.26
N ILE A 63 -10.75 -2.31 0.25
CA ILE A 63 -11.42 -2.54 -1.04
C ILE A 63 -12.64 -3.44 -0.85
N GLU A 64 -12.52 -4.53 -0.10
CA GLU A 64 -13.61 -5.45 0.20
C GLU A 64 -14.75 -4.73 0.94
N SER A 65 -14.42 -3.95 1.95
CA SER A 65 -15.39 -3.14 2.70
C SER A 65 -16.09 -2.11 1.81
N ALA A 66 -15.35 -1.41 0.96
CA ALA A 66 -15.90 -0.43 0.02
C ALA A 66 -16.86 -1.08 -0.98
N ASN A 67 -16.53 -2.25 -1.51
CA ASN A 67 -17.38 -3.01 -2.40
C ASN A 67 -18.67 -3.47 -1.71
N ALA A 68 -18.57 -3.94 -0.47
CA ALA A 68 -19.75 -4.34 0.31
C ALA A 68 -20.68 -3.15 0.57
N GLN A 69 -20.13 -1.98 0.89
CA GLN A 69 -20.92 -0.76 1.09
C GLN A 69 -21.58 -0.31 -0.20
N ALA A 70 -20.88 -0.37 -1.34
CA ALA A 70 -21.42 -0.03 -2.64
C ALA A 70 -22.60 -0.93 -3.01
N GLN A 71 -22.47 -2.23 -2.81
CA GLN A 71 -23.55 -3.20 -3.05
C GLN A 71 -24.75 -2.94 -2.15
N ALA A 72 -24.54 -2.60 -0.89
CA ALA A 72 -25.61 -2.26 0.05
C ALA A 72 -26.37 -0.99 -0.38
N ILE A 73 -25.66 0.02 -0.86
CA ILE A 73 -26.26 1.27 -1.37
C ILE A 73 -27.11 0.98 -2.60
N VAL A 74 -26.61 0.21 -3.56
CA VAL A 74 -27.36 -0.17 -4.77
C VAL A 74 -28.61 -0.95 -4.41
N LYS A 75 -28.51 -1.91 -3.50
CA LYS A 75 -29.63 -2.72 -3.06
C LYS A 75 -30.73 -1.88 -2.41
N LYS A 76 -30.34 -0.93 -1.55
CA LYS A 76 -31.31 0.00 -0.93
C LYS A 76 -31.97 0.90 -1.98
N ALA A 77 -31.21 1.37 -2.97
CA ALA A 77 -31.76 2.19 -4.03
C ALA A 77 -32.76 1.40 -4.89
N GLU A 78 -32.48 0.13 -5.20
CA GLU A 78 -33.39 -0.75 -5.92
C GLU A 78 -34.68 -1.02 -5.14
N GLU A 79 -34.59 -1.22 -3.82
CA GLU A 79 -35.76 -1.39 -2.95
C GLU A 79 -36.62 -0.13 -2.93
N ARG A 80 -36.00 1.05 -2.78
CA ARG A 80 -36.72 2.33 -2.84
C ARG A 80 -37.41 2.56 -4.18
N ALA A 81 -36.72 2.25 -5.27
CA ALA A 81 -37.28 2.35 -6.59
C ALA A 81 -38.50 1.43 -6.74
N ARG A 82 -38.43 0.21 -6.24
CA ARG A 82 -39.52 -0.76 -6.26
C ARG A 82 -40.74 -0.26 -5.47
N ILE A 83 -40.51 0.29 -4.26
CA ILE A 83 -41.55 0.86 -3.43
C ILE A 83 -42.21 2.06 -4.11
N LEU A 84 -41.43 2.96 -4.69
CA LEU A 84 -41.95 4.14 -5.38
C LEU A 84 -42.78 3.76 -6.58
N VAL A 85 -42.37 2.77 -7.35
CA VAL A 85 -43.17 2.26 -8.51
C VAL A 85 -44.46 1.61 -8.02
N SER A 86 -44.41 0.80 -6.96
CA SER A 86 -45.60 0.18 -6.37
C SER A 86 -46.59 1.21 -5.85
N ASP A 87 -46.11 2.23 -5.14
CA ASP A 87 -46.97 3.33 -4.63
C ASP A 87 -47.62 4.12 -5.77
N ALA A 88 -46.85 4.41 -6.83
CA ALA A 88 -47.35 5.09 -8.00
C ALA A 88 -48.43 4.27 -8.72
N GLU A 89 -48.28 2.95 -8.80
CA GLU A 89 -49.30 2.06 -9.37
C GLU A 89 -50.56 2.03 -8.52
N ILE A 90 -50.44 2.01 -7.20
CA ILE A 90 -51.59 2.05 -6.27
C ILE A 90 -52.39 3.37 -6.44
N VAL A 91 -51.68 4.50 -6.46
CA VAL A 91 -52.32 5.81 -6.63
C VAL A 91 -53.01 5.91 -7.98
N LYS A 92 -52.35 5.44 -9.05
CA LYS A 92 -52.93 5.42 -10.40
C LYS A 92 -54.19 4.55 -10.45
N ALA A 93 -54.17 3.38 -9.83
CA ALA A 93 -55.36 2.53 -9.76
C ALA A 93 -56.51 3.18 -8.97
N ALA A 94 -56.23 3.86 -7.86
CA ALA A 94 -57.20 4.60 -7.08
C ALA A 94 -57.82 5.77 -7.88
N GLN A 95 -57.00 6.50 -8.62
CA GLN A 95 -57.50 7.58 -9.47
C GLN A 95 -58.42 7.07 -10.62
N GLN A 96 -58.12 5.90 -11.17
CA GLN A 96 -58.93 5.30 -12.22
C GLN A 96 -60.28 4.78 -11.72
N ARG A 97 -60.38 4.44 -10.43
CA ARG A 97 -61.61 3.97 -9.80
C ARG A 97 -62.56 5.08 -9.39
N ALA A 98 -62.09 6.27 -9.25
CA ALA A 98 -62.88 7.43 -8.96
C ALA A 98 -63.55 7.96 -10.20
#